data_5f9bfbba783b58e620e3a4069790aafe
#
_entry.id   5f9bfbba783b58e620e3a4069790aafe
#
_cell.length_a   1.000
_cell.length_b   1.000
_cell.length_c   1.000
_cell.angle_alpha   90.00
_cell.angle_beta   90.00
_cell.angle_gamma   90.00
#
_symmetry.space_group_name_H-M   'P 1'
#
loop_
_entity.id
_entity.type
_entity.pdbx_description
1 polymer ?
#
loop_
_entity_poly.entity_id
_entity_poly.type
_entity_poly.pdbx_seq_one_letter_code
_entity_poly.pdbx_strand_id
1 'polypeptide(L)'
;MSANARSPRPKSRLRQVLIRLASALIAAIIAFNIPNSLIPVFKESVSEATPPPEIQNVLAGRRKIVTVGDSITEAGKYPGGYVWLLQRYLNALYPDRKIEIVNAGISGNKATDMQARFQKDAIDQKPDLVMINVGVNDVWHAFFDFQNLRFYPQGKLPTGVPLAQYREKITQMVLAAKAAGIRVVLLSPTPIGEILDCPENRRLQDYIAAMREIALQNQCLFIDLNAPFREVIGTYQKHAGKTLNLLAADGVHPNPSGYRIIAFTILRGLGVPAKDIENLEVKH
;
A
#
# COMPACT_ATOMS: atom_id res chain seq x y z
N MET A 1 4.37 1.24 -51.83
CA MET A 1 3.88 0.45 -50.69
C MET A 1 4.58 0.93 -49.44
N SER A 2 3.92 1.82 -48.67
CA SER A 2 4.47 2.47 -47.49
C SER A 2 3.92 1.78 -46.26
N ALA A 3 4.80 1.17 -45.44
CA ALA A 3 4.44 0.50 -44.22
C ALA A 3 4.30 1.54 -43.11
N ASN A 4 3.07 1.78 -42.63
CA ASN A 4 2.76 2.62 -41.49
C ASN A 4 3.23 1.94 -40.21
N ALA A 5 4.32 2.40 -39.60
CA ALA A 5 4.76 2.04 -38.27
C ALA A 5 3.83 2.70 -37.25
N ARG A 6 2.97 1.90 -36.59
CA ARG A 6 2.15 2.37 -35.47
C ARG A 6 3.02 2.64 -34.27
N SER A 7 2.98 3.88 -33.75
CA SER A 7 3.61 4.25 -32.48
C SER A 7 3.01 3.44 -31.31
N PRO A 8 3.79 3.02 -30.32
CA PRO A 8 3.28 2.24 -29.18
C PRO A 8 2.34 3.08 -28.32
N ARG A 9 1.19 2.52 -27.97
CA ARG A 9 0.13 3.16 -27.18
C ARG A 9 0.63 3.54 -25.77
N PRO A 10 0.15 4.67 -25.19
CA PRO A 10 0.65 5.20 -23.91
C PRO A 10 0.53 4.25 -22.70
N LYS A 11 -0.36 3.24 -22.76
CA LYS A 11 -0.51 2.21 -21.70
C LYS A 11 0.74 1.34 -21.49
N SER A 12 1.61 1.18 -22.48
CA SER A 12 2.83 0.39 -22.37
C SER A 12 3.92 1.12 -21.60
N ARG A 13 3.99 2.45 -21.69
CA ARG A 13 4.96 3.29 -20.95
C ARG A 13 4.65 3.35 -19.47
N LEU A 14 3.38 3.51 -19.10
CA LEU A 14 2.97 3.53 -17.69
C LEU A 14 3.26 2.19 -17.00
N ARG A 15 3.00 1.07 -17.68
CA ARG A 15 3.30 -0.28 -17.16
C ARG A 15 4.80 -0.50 -16.98
N GLN A 16 5.63 -0.03 -17.90
CA GLN A 16 7.09 -0.11 -17.79
C GLN A 16 7.66 0.76 -16.67
N VAL A 17 7.08 1.94 -16.43
CA VAL A 17 7.45 2.83 -15.31
C VAL A 17 7.10 2.19 -13.97
N LEU A 18 5.91 1.60 -13.84
CA LEU A 18 5.49 0.89 -12.62
C LEU A 18 6.37 -0.34 -12.33
N ILE A 19 6.75 -1.11 -13.36
CA ILE A 19 7.66 -2.26 -13.22
C ILE A 19 9.05 -1.80 -12.77
N ARG A 20 9.57 -0.72 -13.31
CA ARG A 20 10.89 -0.17 -12.92
C ARG A 20 10.90 0.42 -11.49
N LEU A 21 9.80 1.04 -11.06
CA LEU A 21 9.66 1.55 -9.69
C LEU A 21 9.59 0.41 -8.65
N ALA A 22 8.90 -0.68 -8.98
CA ALA A 22 8.85 -1.88 -8.14
C ALA A 22 10.22 -2.58 -8.06
N SER A 23 10.96 -2.67 -9.17
CA SER A 23 12.30 -3.26 -9.20
C SER A 23 13.31 -2.50 -8.33
N ALA A 24 13.22 -1.17 -8.25
CA ALA A 24 14.06 -0.35 -7.38
C ALA A 24 13.76 -0.58 -5.89
N LEU A 25 12.48 -0.75 -5.54
CA LEU A 25 12.06 -1.05 -4.18
C LEU A 25 12.56 -2.43 -3.72
N ILE A 26 12.51 -3.42 -4.61
CA ILE A 26 13.03 -4.77 -4.34
C ILE A 26 14.54 -4.74 -4.13
N ALA A 27 15.30 -3.98 -4.92
CA ALA A 27 16.74 -3.83 -4.75
C ALA A 27 17.10 -3.29 -3.35
N ALA A 28 16.37 -2.29 -2.84
CA ALA A 28 16.58 -1.73 -1.51
C ALA A 28 16.23 -2.74 -0.38
N ILE A 29 15.18 -3.55 -0.55
CA ILE A 29 14.75 -4.55 0.44
C ILE A 29 15.67 -5.77 0.46
N ILE A 30 16.13 -6.19 -0.71
CA ILE A 30 17.03 -7.34 -0.87
C ILE A 30 18.45 -7.02 -0.38
N ALA A 31 18.93 -5.80 -0.56
CA ALA A 31 20.27 -5.39 -0.09
C ALA A 31 20.47 -5.53 1.43
N PHE A 32 19.38 -5.59 2.22
CA PHE A 32 19.45 -5.77 3.68
C PHE A 32 19.53 -7.22 4.16
N ASN A 33 19.26 -8.23 3.30
CA ASN A 33 19.22 -9.65 3.69
C ASN A 33 19.95 -10.61 2.73
N ILE A 34 20.68 -10.11 1.74
CA ILE A 34 21.41 -10.95 0.77
C ILE A 34 22.92 -10.90 1.03
N PRO A 35 23.64 -12.04 0.87
CA PRO A 35 25.09 -12.07 0.88
C PRO A 35 25.67 -11.07 -0.13
N ASN A 36 26.73 -10.34 0.27
CA ASN A 36 27.38 -9.28 -0.51
C ASN A 36 27.81 -9.65 -1.95
N SER A 37 27.79 -10.93 -2.30
CA SER A 37 28.15 -11.44 -3.63
C SER A 37 27.12 -11.17 -4.75
N LEU A 38 25.88 -10.81 -4.41
CA LEU A 38 24.80 -10.58 -5.38
C LEU A 38 24.44 -9.09 -5.58
N ILE A 39 25.04 -8.18 -4.82
CA ILE A 39 24.82 -6.73 -4.90
C ILE A 39 25.18 -6.10 -6.25
N PRO A 40 26.23 -6.54 -6.99
CA PRO A 40 26.62 -5.88 -8.24
C PRO A 40 25.59 -5.98 -9.37
N VAL A 41 24.82 -7.08 -9.42
CA VAL A 41 23.86 -7.33 -10.51
C VAL A 41 22.65 -6.41 -10.45
N PHE A 42 22.35 -5.83 -9.28
CA PHE A 42 21.18 -4.98 -9.07
C PHE A 42 21.45 -3.49 -9.25
N LYS A 43 22.71 -3.04 -9.22
CA LYS A 43 23.07 -1.61 -9.37
C LYS A 43 22.88 -1.06 -10.77
N GLU A 44 22.94 -1.88 -11.81
CA GLU A 44 22.88 -1.43 -13.21
C GLU A 44 21.46 -1.18 -13.77
N SER A 45 20.40 -1.65 -13.10
CA SER A 45 19.03 -1.54 -13.62
C SER A 45 18.20 -0.37 -13.08
N VAL A 46 18.73 0.43 -12.15
CA VAL A 46 17.99 1.54 -11.53
C VAL A 46 18.30 2.85 -12.25
N SER A 47 17.69 3.05 -13.41
CA SER A 47 17.61 4.37 -14.04
C SER A 47 16.77 5.31 -13.19
N GLU A 48 17.28 6.51 -12.91
CA GLU A 48 16.63 7.61 -12.19
C GLU A 48 15.35 8.07 -12.91
N ALA A 49 14.26 7.38 -12.70
CA ALA A 49 12.95 7.88 -13.10
C ALA A 49 12.52 8.93 -12.05
N THR A 50 12.67 10.20 -12.37
CA THR A 50 12.08 11.30 -11.62
C THR A 50 10.57 11.08 -11.49
N PRO A 51 9.97 11.10 -10.28
CA PRO A 51 8.52 10.99 -10.15
C PRO A 51 7.83 12.12 -10.94
N PRO A 52 6.62 11.88 -11.47
CA PRO A 52 5.86 12.94 -12.15
C PRO A 52 5.76 14.19 -11.27
N PRO A 53 5.79 15.39 -11.86
CA PRO A 53 5.78 16.66 -11.12
C PRO A 53 4.62 16.81 -10.14
N GLU A 54 3.48 16.17 -10.41
CA GLU A 54 2.29 16.15 -9.56
C GLU A 54 2.51 15.42 -8.23
N ILE A 55 3.44 14.45 -8.17
CA ILE A 55 3.74 13.65 -6.97
C ILE A 55 4.74 14.40 -6.06
N GLN A 56 5.59 15.26 -6.60
CA GLN A 56 6.66 15.96 -5.85
C GLN A 56 6.16 16.87 -4.73
N ASN A 57 4.86 17.12 -4.63
CA ASN A 57 4.28 18.08 -3.71
C ASN A 57 3.25 17.55 -2.71
N VAL A 58 3.05 16.21 -2.61
CA VAL A 58 2.01 15.67 -1.72
C VAL A 58 2.26 16.04 -0.26
N LEU A 59 3.53 16.06 0.16
CA LEU A 59 3.93 16.42 1.52
C LEU A 59 4.20 17.92 1.70
N ALA A 60 4.20 18.73 0.64
CA ALA A 60 4.52 20.15 0.74
C ALA A 60 3.54 20.88 1.65
N GLY A 61 4.05 21.56 2.68
CA GLY A 61 3.24 22.29 3.65
C GLY A 61 2.39 21.42 4.59
N ARG A 62 2.45 20.09 4.49
CA ARG A 62 1.67 19.16 5.33
C ARG A 62 2.45 18.80 6.59
N ARG A 63 1.75 18.84 7.73
CA ARG A 63 2.33 18.55 9.04
C ARG A 63 1.59 17.45 9.79
N LYS A 64 0.28 17.31 9.59
CA LYS A 64 -0.52 16.29 10.26
C LYS A 64 -1.11 15.31 9.25
N ILE A 65 -0.78 14.04 9.41
CA ILE A 65 -1.26 12.93 8.61
C ILE A 65 -2.08 12.01 9.52
N VAL A 66 -3.30 11.65 9.12
CA VAL A 66 -4.05 10.58 9.77
C VAL A 66 -4.04 9.36 8.87
N THR A 67 -3.70 8.19 9.42
CA THR A 67 -3.80 6.93 8.70
C THR A 67 -4.95 6.10 9.28
N VAL A 68 -6.00 5.91 8.47
CA VAL A 68 -7.18 5.11 8.80
C VAL A 68 -7.00 3.73 8.20
N GLY A 69 -7.24 2.68 9.00
CA GLY A 69 -7.04 1.32 8.53
C GLY A 69 -7.60 0.27 9.49
N ASP A 70 -7.24 -0.97 9.21
CA ASP A 70 -7.57 -2.15 9.99
C ASP A 70 -6.44 -2.55 10.96
N SER A 71 -6.32 -3.86 11.26
CA SER A 71 -5.28 -4.43 12.14
C SER A 71 -3.85 -4.17 11.62
N ILE A 72 -3.65 -4.12 10.31
CA ILE A 72 -2.34 -3.85 9.70
C ILE A 72 -1.89 -2.42 10.06
N THR A 73 -2.81 -1.47 10.01
CA THR A 73 -2.57 -0.09 10.44
C THR A 73 -2.46 0.01 11.95
N GLU A 74 -3.36 -0.63 12.71
CA GLU A 74 -3.31 -0.61 14.18
C GLU A 74 -1.97 -1.10 14.71
N ALA A 75 -1.52 -2.28 14.26
CA ALA A 75 -0.23 -2.84 14.64
C ALA A 75 0.96 -2.03 14.08
N GLY A 76 0.72 -1.28 13.01
CA GLY A 76 1.70 -0.39 12.39
C GLY A 76 2.27 0.69 13.30
N LYS A 77 1.64 0.98 14.46
CA LYS A 77 2.13 1.95 15.47
C LYS A 77 3.29 1.44 16.32
N TYR A 78 3.46 0.12 16.44
CA TYR A 78 4.51 -0.45 17.27
C TYR A 78 5.88 -0.41 16.55
N PRO A 79 7.00 -0.50 17.30
CA PRO A 79 8.34 -0.51 16.71
C PRO A 79 8.49 -1.53 15.58
N GLY A 80 8.95 -1.07 14.43
CA GLY A 80 9.04 -1.88 13.19
C GLY A 80 7.77 -1.90 12.33
N GLY A 81 6.63 -1.42 12.82
CA GLY A 81 5.40 -1.26 12.04
C GLY A 81 5.48 -0.06 11.07
N TYR A 82 4.68 -0.09 10.00
CA TYR A 82 4.84 0.88 8.91
C TYR A 82 4.53 2.34 9.32
N VAL A 83 3.59 2.58 10.24
CA VAL A 83 3.27 3.94 10.73
C VAL A 83 4.42 4.49 11.57
N TRP A 84 4.99 3.63 12.44
CA TRP A 84 6.17 3.97 13.24
C TRP A 84 7.39 4.25 12.33
N LEU A 85 7.61 3.43 11.30
CA LEU A 85 8.67 3.62 10.31
C LEU A 85 8.48 4.93 9.55
N LEU A 86 7.28 5.21 9.05
CA LEU A 86 6.97 6.47 8.36
C LEU A 86 7.24 7.68 9.23
N GLN A 87 6.82 7.66 10.50
CA GLN A 87 7.08 8.75 11.44
C GLN A 87 8.58 9.02 11.59
N ARG A 88 9.39 7.96 11.77
CA ARG A 88 10.84 8.08 11.92
C ARG A 88 11.51 8.56 10.64
N TYR A 89 11.13 8.00 9.50
CA TYR A 89 11.71 8.35 8.21
C TYR A 89 11.37 9.79 7.82
N LEU A 90 10.13 10.21 7.99
CA LEU A 90 9.75 11.58 7.68
C LEU A 90 10.40 12.60 8.62
N ASN A 91 10.61 12.26 9.89
CA ASN A 91 11.37 13.11 10.82
C ASN A 91 12.86 13.19 10.45
N ALA A 92 13.45 12.09 10.00
CA ALA A 92 14.85 12.08 9.55
C ALA A 92 15.06 12.86 8.24
N LEU A 93 14.13 12.71 7.30
CA LEU A 93 14.19 13.39 5.99
C LEU A 93 13.82 14.87 6.06
N TYR A 94 12.91 15.23 6.97
CA TYR A 94 12.33 16.58 7.06
C TYR A 94 12.27 17.06 8.52
N PRO A 95 13.41 17.20 9.22
CA PRO A 95 13.43 17.48 10.66
C PRO A 95 12.73 18.79 11.04
N ASP A 96 12.81 19.80 10.19
CA ASP A 96 12.22 21.11 10.43
C ASP A 96 10.70 21.14 10.22
N ARG A 97 10.13 20.13 9.57
CA ARG A 97 8.71 20.11 9.22
C ARG A 97 7.83 19.69 10.37
N LYS A 98 8.35 18.94 11.36
CA LYS A 98 7.61 18.40 12.51
C LYS A 98 6.35 17.65 12.07
N ILE A 99 6.50 16.71 11.12
CA ILE A 99 5.38 15.93 10.61
C ILE A 99 4.91 14.97 11.71
N GLU A 100 3.61 15.00 11.98
CA GLU A 100 2.91 14.09 12.91
C GLU A 100 2.09 13.08 12.14
N ILE A 101 2.18 11.79 12.49
CA ILE A 101 1.32 10.75 11.93
C ILE A 101 0.45 10.15 13.04
N VAL A 102 -0.85 10.37 12.95
CA VAL A 102 -1.84 9.79 13.85
C VAL A 102 -2.30 8.44 13.30
N ASN A 103 -2.20 7.41 14.13
CA ASN A 103 -2.69 6.08 13.80
C ASN A 103 -4.15 5.93 14.21
N ALA A 104 -5.04 5.74 13.25
CA ALA A 104 -6.46 5.47 13.41
C ALA A 104 -6.84 4.07 12.87
N GLY A 105 -5.95 3.08 13.01
CA GLY A 105 -6.21 1.68 12.72
C GLY A 105 -7.02 1.01 13.82
N ILE A 106 -7.97 0.15 13.45
CA ILE A 106 -8.75 -0.71 14.36
C ILE A 106 -8.86 -2.09 13.75
N SER A 107 -8.41 -3.12 14.51
CA SER A 107 -8.43 -4.52 14.07
C SER A 107 -9.82 -4.98 13.62
N GLY A 108 -9.84 -5.76 12.54
CA GLY A 108 -11.07 -6.34 11.98
C GLY A 108 -11.92 -5.37 11.16
N ASN A 109 -11.59 -4.07 11.14
CA ASN A 109 -12.39 -3.10 10.43
C ASN A 109 -12.40 -3.35 8.92
N LYS A 110 -13.57 -3.12 8.34
CA LYS A 110 -13.89 -3.14 6.91
C LYS A 110 -14.25 -1.73 6.46
N ALA A 111 -14.50 -1.53 5.17
CA ALA A 111 -14.87 -0.23 4.63
C ALA A 111 -16.12 0.36 5.30
N THR A 112 -17.08 -0.48 5.68
CA THR A 112 -18.29 -0.10 6.42
C THR A 112 -17.98 0.46 7.81
N ASP A 113 -17.11 -0.22 8.53
CA ASP A 113 -16.74 0.16 9.91
C ASP A 113 -15.91 1.44 9.90
N MET A 114 -14.95 1.54 8.97
CA MET A 114 -14.13 2.74 8.82
C MET A 114 -14.97 3.96 8.44
N GLN A 115 -15.93 3.81 7.51
CA GLN A 115 -16.80 4.90 7.11
C GLN A 115 -17.66 5.40 8.29
N ALA A 116 -18.17 4.49 9.12
CA ALA A 116 -19.00 4.87 10.27
C ALA A 116 -18.27 5.72 11.33
N ARG A 117 -16.93 5.55 11.45
CA ARG A 117 -16.10 6.30 12.40
C ARG A 117 -15.25 7.39 11.75
N PHE A 118 -15.30 7.54 10.42
CA PHE A 118 -14.39 8.40 9.65
C PHE A 118 -14.44 9.87 10.06
N GLN A 119 -15.63 10.38 10.40
CA GLN A 119 -15.77 11.76 10.88
C GLN A 119 -14.91 11.98 12.13
N LYS A 120 -15.09 11.16 13.17
CA LYS A 120 -14.40 11.29 14.45
C LYS A 120 -12.91 11.00 14.35
N ASP A 121 -12.55 9.92 13.66
CA ASP A 121 -11.18 9.38 13.70
C ASP A 121 -10.26 9.99 12.65
N ALA A 122 -10.84 10.64 11.62
CA ALA A 122 -10.08 11.33 10.59
C ALA A 122 -10.40 12.83 10.51
N ILE A 123 -11.61 13.22 10.20
CA ILE A 123 -11.96 14.63 9.89
C ILE A 123 -11.81 15.52 11.12
N ASP A 124 -12.32 15.10 12.27
CA ASP A 124 -12.26 15.88 13.52
C ASP A 124 -10.83 16.03 14.05
N GLN A 125 -9.90 15.18 13.58
CA GLN A 125 -8.48 15.31 13.85
C GLN A 125 -7.82 16.48 13.09
N LYS A 126 -8.54 17.07 12.14
CA LYS A 126 -8.09 18.19 11.29
C LYS A 126 -6.73 17.94 10.64
N PRO A 127 -6.53 16.80 9.95
CA PRO A 127 -5.27 16.52 9.28
C PRO A 127 -5.15 17.34 7.98
N ASP A 128 -3.93 17.51 7.52
CA ASP A 128 -3.65 18.02 6.17
C ASP A 128 -3.80 16.93 5.10
N LEU A 129 -3.63 15.67 5.53
CA LEU A 129 -3.65 14.49 4.66
C LEU A 129 -4.23 13.31 5.42
N VAL A 130 -5.11 12.55 4.77
CA VAL A 130 -5.59 11.25 5.26
C VAL A 130 -5.12 10.14 4.31
N MET A 131 -4.56 9.08 4.87
CA MET A 131 -4.26 7.84 4.16
C MET A 131 -5.30 6.80 4.57
N ILE A 132 -5.92 6.12 3.61
CA ILE A 132 -6.95 5.09 3.85
C ILE A 132 -6.44 3.76 3.32
N ASN A 133 -6.23 2.79 4.23
CA ASN A 133 -5.84 1.42 3.90
C ASN A 133 -6.94 0.45 4.33
N VAL A 134 -7.61 -0.18 3.36
CA VAL A 134 -8.76 -1.06 3.62
C VAL A 134 -8.98 -2.03 2.47
N GLY A 135 -9.58 -3.19 2.73
CA GLY A 135 -9.97 -4.15 1.72
C GLY A 135 -9.61 -5.61 2.05
N VAL A 136 -8.60 -5.84 2.89
CA VAL A 136 -8.23 -7.20 3.32
C VAL A 136 -9.43 -7.88 3.99
N ASN A 137 -9.99 -7.26 5.03
CA ASN A 137 -11.11 -7.83 5.79
C ASN A 137 -12.41 -7.84 4.99
N ASP A 138 -12.61 -6.87 4.10
CA ASP A 138 -13.77 -6.82 3.20
C ASP A 138 -13.87 -8.09 2.34
N VAL A 139 -12.72 -8.56 1.86
CA VAL A 139 -12.63 -9.79 1.06
C VAL A 139 -12.50 -11.02 1.94
N TRP A 140 -11.56 -11.04 2.88
CA TRP A 140 -11.21 -12.24 3.65
C TRP A 140 -12.37 -12.79 4.45
N HIS A 141 -13.16 -11.92 5.10
CA HIS A 141 -14.33 -12.33 5.88
C HIS A 141 -15.45 -12.95 5.03
N ALA A 142 -15.41 -12.82 3.70
CA ALA A 142 -16.30 -13.58 2.83
C ALA A 142 -15.89 -15.03 2.65
N PHE A 143 -14.62 -15.35 2.92
CA PHE A 143 -14.04 -16.68 2.75
C PHE A 143 -13.79 -17.41 4.07
N PHE A 144 -13.57 -16.68 5.15
CA PHE A 144 -13.20 -17.27 6.44
C PHE A 144 -14.19 -16.90 7.55
N ASP A 145 -14.74 -17.93 8.19
CA ASP A 145 -15.59 -17.82 9.38
C ASP A 145 -14.70 -17.91 10.63
N PHE A 146 -14.49 -16.76 11.27
CA PHE A 146 -13.65 -16.65 12.47
C PHE A 146 -14.27 -17.28 13.71
N GLN A 147 -15.60 -17.43 13.77
CA GLN A 147 -16.28 -18.05 14.91
C GLN A 147 -16.09 -19.56 14.90
N ASN A 148 -16.21 -20.16 13.72
CA ASN A 148 -16.11 -21.61 13.54
C ASN A 148 -14.74 -22.06 12.99
N LEU A 149 -13.79 -21.14 12.78
CA LEU A 149 -12.46 -21.36 12.20
C LEU A 149 -12.53 -22.16 10.90
N ARG A 150 -13.48 -21.80 10.03
CA ARG A 150 -13.77 -22.57 8.82
C ARG A 150 -13.60 -21.72 7.55
N PHE A 151 -12.91 -22.29 6.57
CA PHE A 151 -12.75 -21.71 5.25
C PHE A 151 -13.88 -22.13 4.29
N TYR A 152 -14.38 -21.14 3.52
CA TYR A 152 -15.44 -21.29 2.53
C TYR A 152 -14.93 -20.82 1.14
N PRO A 153 -14.48 -21.74 0.27
CA PRO A 153 -13.79 -21.40 -0.97
C PRO A 153 -14.63 -20.60 -1.97
N GLN A 154 -15.96 -20.59 -1.83
CA GLN A 154 -16.87 -19.78 -2.66
C GLN A 154 -16.85 -18.29 -2.28
N GLY A 155 -16.41 -17.96 -1.06
CA GLY A 155 -16.34 -16.58 -0.57
C GLY A 155 -17.71 -15.90 -0.54
N LYS A 156 -18.73 -16.59 -0.02
CA LYS A 156 -20.12 -16.09 0.01
C LYS A 156 -20.62 -15.82 1.44
N LEU A 157 -19.73 -15.80 2.41
CA LEU A 157 -20.14 -15.45 3.77
C LEU A 157 -20.62 -13.99 3.82
N PRO A 158 -21.71 -13.71 4.54
CA PRO A 158 -22.29 -12.37 4.66
C PRO A 158 -21.43 -11.41 5.49
N THR A 159 -20.41 -11.91 6.15
CA THR A 159 -19.45 -11.14 6.93
C THR A 159 -18.44 -10.37 6.09
N GLY A 160 -18.27 -10.72 4.80
CA GLY A 160 -17.53 -9.91 3.85
C GLY A 160 -18.35 -8.70 3.38
N VAL A 161 -17.68 -7.72 2.80
CA VAL A 161 -18.34 -6.53 2.22
C VAL A 161 -18.43 -6.68 0.71
N PRO A 162 -19.63 -6.67 0.10
CA PRO A 162 -19.76 -6.73 -1.35
C PRO A 162 -19.05 -5.56 -2.05
N LEU A 163 -18.50 -5.80 -3.24
CA LEU A 163 -17.72 -4.82 -3.99
C LEU A 163 -18.48 -3.49 -4.22
N ALA A 164 -19.78 -3.55 -4.51
CA ALA A 164 -20.60 -2.35 -4.70
C ALA A 164 -20.67 -1.51 -3.41
N GLN A 165 -20.86 -2.15 -2.26
CA GLN A 165 -20.88 -1.47 -0.96
C GLN A 165 -19.49 -0.94 -0.58
N TYR A 166 -18.43 -1.70 -0.86
CA TYR A 166 -17.05 -1.23 -0.69
C TYR A 166 -16.80 0.05 -1.48
N ARG A 167 -17.16 0.07 -2.78
CA ARG A 167 -17.07 1.27 -3.63
C ARG A 167 -17.80 2.47 -3.02
N GLU A 168 -19.04 2.26 -2.58
CA GLU A 168 -19.86 3.30 -1.96
C GLU A 168 -19.15 3.88 -0.74
N LYS A 169 -18.67 3.02 0.19
CA LYS A 169 -18.09 3.47 1.45
C LYS A 169 -16.75 4.19 1.25
N ILE A 170 -15.88 3.71 0.35
CA ILE A 170 -14.65 4.42 0.01
C ILE A 170 -14.97 5.79 -0.61
N THR A 171 -15.92 5.85 -1.54
CA THR A 171 -16.32 7.12 -2.17
C THR A 171 -16.85 8.11 -1.14
N GLN A 172 -17.69 7.67 -0.20
CA GLN A 172 -18.21 8.51 0.88
C GLN A 172 -17.07 9.09 1.74
N MET A 173 -16.09 8.28 2.14
CA MET A 173 -14.93 8.76 2.91
C MET A 173 -14.09 9.76 2.12
N VAL A 174 -13.83 9.50 0.84
CA VAL A 174 -13.09 10.41 -0.04
C VAL A 174 -13.80 11.76 -0.17
N LEU A 175 -15.09 11.75 -0.45
CA LEU A 175 -15.89 12.97 -0.60
C LEU A 175 -15.96 13.78 0.68
N ALA A 176 -16.15 13.12 1.84
CA ALA A 176 -16.18 13.76 3.14
C ALA A 176 -14.83 14.44 3.47
N ALA A 177 -13.72 13.76 3.23
CA ALA A 177 -12.39 14.35 3.44
C ALA A 177 -12.14 15.55 2.52
N LYS A 178 -12.50 15.44 1.24
CA LYS A 178 -12.35 16.54 0.27
C LYS A 178 -13.21 17.74 0.64
N ALA A 179 -14.45 17.52 1.08
CA ALA A 179 -15.34 18.59 1.57
C ALA A 179 -14.76 19.32 2.78
N ALA A 180 -13.99 18.64 3.62
CA ALA A 180 -13.24 19.22 4.74
C ALA A 180 -11.89 19.84 4.34
N GLY A 181 -11.54 19.90 3.05
CA GLY A 181 -10.27 20.42 2.56
C GLY A 181 -9.07 19.50 2.81
N ILE A 182 -9.30 18.27 3.19
CA ILE A 182 -8.26 17.27 3.52
C ILE A 182 -7.84 16.55 2.23
N ARG A 183 -6.53 16.45 1.99
CA ARG A 183 -6.00 15.64 0.90
C ARG A 183 -6.13 14.15 1.20
N VAL A 184 -6.47 13.36 0.19
CA VAL A 184 -6.69 11.91 0.35
C VAL A 184 -5.64 11.12 -0.42
N VAL A 185 -5.12 10.08 0.25
CA VAL A 185 -4.31 9.02 -0.36
C VAL A 185 -5.00 7.69 -0.11
N LEU A 186 -5.29 6.96 -1.17
CA LEU A 186 -5.83 5.61 -1.09
C LEU A 186 -4.69 4.59 -1.23
N LEU A 187 -4.59 3.70 -0.25
CA LEU A 187 -3.59 2.63 -0.19
C LEU A 187 -4.26 1.30 -0.50
N SER A 188 -3.81 0.61 -1.54
CA SER A 188 -4.38 -0.71 -1.84
C SER A 188 -4.13 -1.70 -0.70
N PRO A 189 -5.03 -2.67 -0.46
CA PRO A 189 -4.79 -3.76 0.49
C PRO A 189 -3.60 -4.62 0.03
N THR A 190 -2.86 -5.18 1.00
CA THR A 190 -1.83 -6.20 0.77
C THR A 190 -2.46 -7.55 0.40
N PRO A 191 -1.72 -8.52 -0.18
CA PRO A 191 -2.26 -9.85 -0.47
C PRO A 191 -2.80 -10.56 0.78
N ILE A 192 -3.80 -11.41 0.59
CA ILE A 192 -4.34 -12.33 1.58
C ILE A 192 -3.64 -13.68 1.39
N GLY A 193 -2.68 -13.97 2.25
CA GLY A 193 -1.79 -15.11 2.08
C GLY A 193 -0.79 -14.95 0.93
N GLU A 194 0.17 -15.88 0.87
CA GLU A 194 1.23 -15.87 -0.13
C GLU A 194 0.98 -16.84 -1.30
N ILE A 195 -0.21 -17.45 -1.36
CA ILE A 195 -0.69 -18.14 -2.56
C ILE A 195 -1.33 -17.07 -3.46
N LEU A 196 -0.52 -16.49 -4.34
CA LEU A 196 -0.89 -15.28 -5.08
C LEU A 196 -2.12 -15.45 -5.99
N ASP A 197 -2.45 -16.68 -6.40
CA ASP A 197 -3.58 -17.00 -7.28
C ASP A 197 -4.73 -17.70 -6.56
N CYS A 198 -4.80 -17.63 -5.21
CA CYS A 198 -5.94 -18.13 -4.45
C CYS A 198 -7.22 -17.33 -4.75
N PRO A 199 -8.42 -17.88 -4.48
CA PRO A 199 -9.69 -17.20 -4.75
C PRO A 199 -9.80 -15.81 -4.08
N GLU A 200 -9.28 -15.68 -2.87
CA GLU A 200 -9.28 -14.43 -2.10
C GLU A 200 -8.45 -13.35 -2.81
N ASN A 201 -7.23 -13.69 -3.23
CA ASN A 201 -6.35 -12.78 -3.93
C ASN A 201 -6.89 -12.40 -5.32
N ARG A 202 -7.54 -13.32 -6.02
CA ARG A 202 -8.22 -13.00 -7.28
C ARG A 202 -9.35 -11.98 -7.06
N ARG A 203 -10.20 -12.20 -6.06
CA ARG A 203 -11.27 -11.25 -5.71
C ARG A 203 -10.71 -9.92 -5.24
N LEU A 204 -9.62 -9.92 -4.47
CA LEU A 204 -8.98 -8.72 -3.97
C LEU A 204 -8.54 -7.77 -5.10
N GLN A 205 -8.20 -8.30 -6.29
CA GLN A 205 -7.85 -7.47 -7.44
C GLN A 205 -9.02 -6.60 -7.91
N ASP A 206 -10.28 -7.07 -7.80
CA ASP A 206 -11.46 -6.26 -8.14
C ASP A 206 -11.62 -5.08 -7.16
N TYR A 207 -11.31 -5.28 -5.88
CA TYR A 207 -11.36 -4.23 -4.85
C TYR A 207 -10.23 -3.21 -5.05
N ILE A 208 -9.03 -3.67 -5.41
CA ILE A 208 -7.90 -2.79 -5.77
C ILE A 208 -8.22 -1.97 -7.02
N ALA A 209 -8.80 -2.60 -8.05
CA ALA A 209 -9.23 -1.91 -9.25
C ALA A 209 -10.28 -0.83 -8.94
N ALA A 210 -11.27 -1.18 -8.10
CA ALA A 210 -12.28 -0.24 -7.63
C ALA A 210 -11.68 0.97 -6.90
N MET A 211 -10.76 0.73 -5.96
CA MET A 211 -10.09 1.80 -5.22
C MET A 211 -9.27 2.71 -6.16
N ARG A 212 -8.58 2.14 -7.15
CA ARG A 212 -7.83 2.90 -8.16
C ARG A 212 -8.75 3.77 -9.02
N GLU A 213 -9.89 3.25 -9.43
CA GLU A 213 -10.89 4.00 -10.19
C GLU A 213 -11.47 5.16 -9.37
N ILE A 214 -11.80 4.93 -8.09
CA ILE A 214 -12.27 5.98 -7.17
C ILE A 214 -11.22 7.07 -7.02
N ALA A 215 -9.95 6.70 -6.85
CA ALA A 215 -8.85 7.65 -6.76
C ALA A 215 -8.75 8.52 -8.03
N LEU A 216 -8.82 7.89 -9.19
CA LEU A 216 -8.77 8.60 -10.47
C LEU A 216 -9.94 9.57 -10.64
N GLN A 217 -11.17 9.10 -10.38
CA GLN A 217 -12.40 9.90 -10.52
C GLN A 217 -12.41 11.11 -9.58
N ASN A 218 -11.81 10.96 -8.40
CA ASN A 218 -11.77 12.01 -7.37
C ASN A 218 -10.43 12.76 -7.31
N GLN A 219 -9.53 12.55 -8.26
CA GLN A 219 -8.21 13.19 -8.29
C GLN A 219 -7.43 13.01 -6.97
N CYS A 220 -7.52 11.82 -6.40
CA CYS A 220 -6.77 11.40 -5.22
C CYS A 220 -5.53 10.61 -5.62
N LEU A 221 -4.50 10.64 -4.79
CA LEU A 221 -3.35 9.78 -4.97
C LEU A 221 -3.72 8.33 -4.64
N PHE A 222 -3.36 7.40 -5.52
CA PHE A 222 -3.44 5.96 -5.29
C PHE A 222 -2.04 5.37 -5.19
N ILE A 223 -1.76 4.67 -4.09
CA ILE A 223 -0.51 3.95 -3.87
C ILE A 223 -0.81 2.45 -3.80
N ASP A 224 -0.24 1.70 -4.73
CA ASP A 224 -0.43 0.25 -4.82
C ASP A 224 0.54 -0.47 -3.88
N LEU A 225 0.05 -0.93 -2.72
CA LEU A 225 0.83 -1.75 -1.79
C LEU A 225 0.82 -3.23 -2.19
N ASN A 226 -0.16 -3.67 -2.98
CA ASN A 226 -0.31 -5.07 -3.39
C ASN A 226 0.78 -5.49 -4.39
N ALA A 227 1.05 -4.63 -5.37
CA ALA A 227 1.99 -4.93 -6.44
C ALA A 227 3.39 -5.29 -5.94
N PRO A 228 4.06 -4.50 -5.05
CA PRO A 228 5.40 -4.85 -4.56
C PRO A 228 5.40 -6.12 -3.69
N PHE A 229 4.34 -6.38 -2.92
CA PHE A 229 4.23 -7.65 -2.19
C PHE A 229 4.20 -8.84 -3.14
N ARG A 230 3.34 -8.79 -4.17
CA ARG A 230 3.23 -9.86 -5.19
C ARG A 230 4.54 -10.07 -5.94
N GLU A 231 5.26 -9.00 -6.22
CA GLU A 231 6.53 -9.05 -6.93
C GLU A 231 7.61 -9.75 -6.07
N VAL A 232 7.76 -9.36 -4.80
CA VAL A 232 8.74 -9.97 -3.88
C VAL A 232 8.40 -11.44 -3.64
N ILE A 233 7.14 -11.75 -3.30
CA ILE A 233 6.69 -13.13 -3.06
C ILE A 233 6.89 -13.98 -4.31
N GLY A 234 6.42 -13.51 -5.48
CA GLY A 234 6.52 -14.25 -6.73
C GLY A 234 7.96 -14.47 -7.19
N THR A 235 8.83 -13.50 -7.00
CA THR A 235 10.26 -13.63 -7.31
C THR A 235 10.93 -14.65 -6.40
N TYR A 236 10.67 -14.58 -5.10
CA TYR A 236 11.22 -15.54 -4.15
C TYR A 236 10.72 -16.97 -4.43
N GLN A 237 9.43 -17.13 -4.70
CA GLN A 237 8.82 -18.44 -4.98
C GLN A 237 9.37 -19.09 -6.27
N LYS A 238 9.77 -18.32 -7.26
CA LYS A 238 10.42 -18.84 -8.47
C LYS A 238 11.78 -19.48 -8.19
N HIS A 239 12.50 -18.99 -7.19
CA HIS A 239 13.87 -19.44 -6.88
C HIS A 239 13.94 -20.45 -5.72
N ALA A 240 13.08 -20.29 -4.71
CA ALA A 240 13.12 -21.05 -3.47
C ALA A 240 11.94 -22.01 -3.28
N GLY A 241 11.00 -22.06 -4.23
CA GLY A 241 9.75 -22.81 -4.08
C GLY A 241 8.70 -22.07 -3.27
N LYS A 242 7.57 -22.73 -2.97
CA LYS A 242 6.46 -22.13 -2.25
C LYS A 242 6.87 -21.66 -0.87
N THR A 243 6.55 -20.41 -0.55
CA THR A 243 6.65 -19.85 0.80
C THR A 243 5.26 -19.52 1.30
N LEU A 244 5.05 -19.60 2.59
CA LEU A 244 3.78 -19.26 3.20
C LEU A 244 3.85 -18.01 4.08
N ASN A 245 5.04 -17.63 4.56
CA ASN A 245 5.21 -16.55 5.56
C ASN A 245 6.46 -15.70 5.28
N LEU A 246 6.72 -15.34 4.03
CA LEU A 246 7.86 -14.51 3.66
C LEU A 246 7.70 -13.07 4.16
N LEU A 247 6.52 -12.48 3.97
CA LEU A 247 6.21 -11.08 4.27
C LEU A 247 5.10 -10.90 5.31
N ALA A 248 4.30 -11.95 5.56
CA ALA A 248 3.22 -11.91 6.53
C ALA A 248 3.35 -13.09 7.51
N ALA A 249 3.27 -12.82 8.82
CA ALA A 249 3.50 -13.83 9.86
C ALA A 249 2.43 -14.93 9.88
N ASP A 250 1.19 -14.58 9.58
CA ASP A 250 0.02 -15.46 9.57
C ASP A 250 -0.72 -15.49 8.22
N GLY A 251 -0.05 -14.97 7.18
CA GLY A 251 -0.62 -14.84 5.84
C GLY A 251 -1.35 -13.52 5.60
N VAL A 252 -1.63 -12.71 6.63
CA VAL A 252 -2.33 -11.42 6.51
C VAL A 252 -1.55 -10.28 7.15
N HIS A 253 -1.11 -10.47 8.39
CA HIS A 253 -0.42 -9.43 9.14
C HIS A 253 1.06 -9.37 8.76
N PRO A 254 1.53 -8.24 8.23
CA PRO A 254 2.93 -8.10 7.80
C PRO A 254 3.91 -8.35 8.93
N ASN A 255 4.97 -9.09 8.64
CA ASN A 255 6.15 -9.16 9.49
C ASN A 255 7.02 -7.89 9.30
N PRO A 256 8.15 -7.72 10.02
CA PRO A 256 8.98 -6.52 9.88
C PRO A 256 9.43 -6.23 8.44
N SER A 257 9.68 -7.25 7.60
CA SER A 257 10.01 -7.06 6.19
C SER A 257 8.81 -6.57 5.38
N GLY A 258 7.62 -7.11 5.63
CA GLY A 258 6.38 -6.64 5.01
C GLY A 258 6.07 -5.19 5.39
N TYR A 259 6.23 -4.81 6.65
CA TYR A 259 6.02 -3.43 7.09
C TYR A 259 7.02 -2.45 6.47
N ARG A 260 8.27 -2.85 6.23
CA ARG A 260 9.25 -2.03 5.49
C ARG A 260 8.80 -1.80 4.04
N ILE A 261 8.30 -2.85 3.37
CA ILE A 261 7.77 -2.72 2.00
C ILE A 261 6.63 -1.70 1.99
N ILE A 262 5.69 -1.78 2.93
CA ILE A 262 4.59 -0.82 3.04
C ILE A 262 5.15 0.60 3.22
N ALA A 263 6.04 0.82 4.19
CA ALA A 263 6.58 2.13 4.49
C ALA A 263 7.33 2.73 3.30
N PHE A 264 8.21 1.97 2.64
CA PHE A 264 8.96 2.44 1.48
C PHE A 264 8.07 2.71 0.27
N THR A 265 7.05 1.86 0.04
CA THR A 265 6.08 2.08 -1.02
C THR A 265 5.30 3.38 -0.81
N ILE A 266 4.88 3.65 0.44
CA ILE A 266 4.19 4.89 0.79
C ILE A 266 5.12 6.08 0.60
N LEU A 267 6.35 6.07 1.12
CA LEU A 267 7.31 7.17 0.95
C LEU A 267 7.54 7.48 -0.54
N ARG A 268 7.75 6.46 -1.36
CA ARG A 268 7.89 6.60 -2.81
C ARG A 268 6.65 7.21 -3.46
N GLY A 269 5.48 6.71 -3.10
CA GLY A 269 4.21 7.23 -3.59
C GLY A 269 3.94 8.68 -3.17
N LEU A 270 4.45 9.10 -2.00
CA LEU A 270 4.38 10.48 -1.52
C LEU A 270 5.44 11.41 -2.15
N GLY A 271 6.31 10.88 -3.02
CA GLY A 271 7.29 11.64 -3.77
C GLY A 271 8.67 11.75 -3.12
N VAL A 272 8.95 10.93 -2.09
CA VAL A 272 10.31 10.86 -1.53
C VAL A 272 11.23 10.17 -2.54
N PRO A 273 12.39 10.78 -2.90
CA PRO A 273 13.33 10.20 -3.85
C PRO A 273 13.87 8.84 -3.37
N ALA A 274 14.12 7.91 -4.30
CA ALA A 274 14.64 6.58 -3.98
C ALA A 274 15.94 6.65 -3.19
N LYS A 275 16.89 7.48 -3.65
CA LYS A 275 18.19 7.67 -3.00
C LYS A 275 18.09 8.08 -1.52
N ASP A 276 17.05 8.87 -1.20
CA ASP A 276 16.85 9.34 0.16
C ASP A 276 16.31 8.22 1.05
N ILE A 277 15.48 7.32 0.48
CA ILE A 277 14.95 6.14 1.17
C ILE A 277 16.05 5.09 1.39
N GLU A 278 16.90 4.87 0.39
CA GLU A 278 18.01 3.90 0.47
C GLU A 278 19.04 4.24 1.56
N ASN A 279 19.18 5.53 1.87
CA ASN A 279 20.08 6.02 2.90
C ASN A 279 19.45 6.06 4.31
N LEU A 280 18.19 5.67 4.45
CA LEU A 280 17.51 5.63 5.75
C LEU A 280 17.98 4.43 6.57
N GLU A 281 18.89 4.65 7.49
CA GLU A 281 19.24 3.67 8.51
C GLU A 281 18.19 3.66 9.61
N VAL A 282 17.60 2.49 9.87
CA VAL A 282 16.76 2.28 11.05
C VAL A 282 17.67 1.97 12.23
N LYS A 283 17.98 2.95 13.00
CA LYS A 283 18.58 2.71 14.33
C LYS A 283 17.47 2.15 15.22
N HIS A 284 17.60 0.89 15.58
CA HIS A 284 16.69 0.17 16.48
C HIS A 284 16.79 0.67 17.90
#